data_25c9bc4223874b557abd11318f484eaa
#
_entry.id   25c9bc4223874b557abd11318f484eaa
#
_cell.length_a   1.000
_cell.length_b   1.000
_cell.length_c   1.000
_cell.angle_alpha   90.00
_cell.angle_beta   90.00
_cell.angle_gamma   90.00
#
_symmetry.space_group_name_H-M   'P 1'
#
loop_
_entity.id
_entity.type
_entity.pdbx_description
1 polymer ?
#
loop_
_entity_poly.entity_id
_entity_poly.type
_entity_poly.pdbx_seq_one_letter_code
_entity_poly.pdbx_strand_id
1 'polypeptide(L)'
;MRSLWLMKSEPHVYSYDDLVADGRTHWDGVRNYQARNMMRDQMKVGDLVLYYHSNTKPPHVAGLARVVREGYPDHTALDPNSKYFDAKATAENPRWSMVDLAPVAACPEVVSLEAIKSDPAFEGMLLIRRGQRLSIQPVEEHHFRRVLSLAGFDVDAMMEA
;
A
#
# COMPACT_ATOMS: atom_id res chain seq x y z
N MET A 1 2.84 -11.47 15.12
CA MET A 1 2.56 -10.02 15.18
C MET A 1 2.24 -9.50 13.80
N ARG A 2 1.30 -8.57 13.75
CA ARG A 2 0.89 -7.91 12.52
C ARG A 2 1.97 -6.92 12.08
N SER A 3 2.28 -6.89 10.78
CA SER A 3 3.11 -5.86 10.19
C SER A 3 2.24 -4.72 9.65
N LEU A 4 2.85 -3.56 9.47
CA LEU A 4 2.17 -2.34 9.03
C LEU A 4 2.88 -1.81 7.80
N TRP A 5 2.08 -1.41 6.81
CA TRP A 5 2.57 -1.04 5.49
C TRP A 5 1.96 0.26 5.00
N LEU A 6 2.63 0.88 4.05
CA LEU A 6 2.08 1.95 3.22
C LEU A 6 2.23 1.50 1.77
N MET A 7 1.15 1.59 0.99
CA MET A 7 1.18 1.24 -0.42
C MET A 7 0.68 2.41 -1.24
N LYS A 8 1.44 2.76 -2.28
CA LYS A 8 1.15 3.92 -3.13
C LYS A 8 0.42 3.49 -4.39
N SER A 9 -0.63 4.24 -4.71
CA SER A 9 -1.33 4.15 -5.99
C SER A 9 -1.67 5.54 -6.49
N GLU A 10 -1.64 5.72 -7.81
CA GLU A 10 -2.12 6.95 -8.41
C GLU A 10 -3.64 6.90 -8.51
N PRO A 11 -4.38 7.94 -8.02
CA PRO A 11 -5.84 7.85 -7.94
C PRO A 11 -6.53 7.73 -9.31
N HIS A 12 -5.91 8.21 -10.38
CA HIS A 12 -6.46 8.03 -11.73
C HIS A 12 -6.21 6.61 -12.29
N VAL A 13 -5.34 5.82 -11.68
CA VAL A 13 -5.10 4.42 -12.03
C VAL A 13 -5.98 3.52 -11.16
N TYR A 14 -5.87 3.65 -9.84
CA TYR A 14 -6.70 2.88 -8.90
C TYR A 14 -6.78 3.64 -7.58
N SER A 15 -7.93 4.27 -7.32
CA SER A 15 -8.14 5.07 -6.11
C SER A 15 -8.63 4.21 -4.94
N TYR A 16 -8.60 4.78 -3.73
CA TYR A 16 -9.23 4.15 -2.58
C TYR A 16 -10.74 3.96 -2.79
N ASP A 17 -11.40 4.91 -3.45
CA ASP A 17 -12.83 4.79 -3.78
C ASP A 17 -13.08 3.61 -4.74
N ASP A 18 -12.16 3.36 -5.68
CA ASP A 18 -12.23 2.19 -6.54
C ASP A 18 -12.14 0.89 -5.72
N LEU A 19 -11.25 0.85 -4.74
CA LEU A 19 -11.12 -0.29 -3.84
C LEU A 19 -12.41 -0.52 -3.04
N VAL A 20 -13.01 0.55 -2.53
CA VAL A 20 -14.29 0.46 -1.80
C VAL A 20 -15.39 -0.09 -2.70
N ALA A 21 -15.47 0.40 -3.94
CA ALA A 21 -16.47 -0.07 -4.89
C ALA A 21 -16.29 -1.54 -5.26
N ASP A 22 -15.03 -1.97 -5.42
CA ASP A 22 -14.69 -3.36 -5.77
C ASP A 22 -14.76 -4.31 -4.57
N GLY A 23 -14.59 -3.79 -3.36
CA GLY A 23 -14.58 -4.56 -2.11
C GLY A 23 -13.29 -5.36 -1.89
N ARG A 24 -12.54 -5.62 -2.92
CA ARG A 24 -11.28 -6.38 -2.88
C ARG A 24 -10.54 -6.18 -4.20
N THR A 25 -9.23 -6.12 -4.14
CA THR A 25 -8.40 -6.02 -5.35
C THR A 25 -7.13 -6.85 -5.20
N HIS A 26 -6.59 -7.30 -6.33
CA HIS A 26 -5.24 -7.83 -6.39
C HIS A 26 -4.29 -6.68 -6.74
N TRP A 27 -3.14 -6.64 -6.06
CA TRP A 27 -2.15 -5.55 -6.21
C TRP A 27 -1.11 -5.93 -7.25
N ASP A 28 -1.47 -5.82 -8.52
CA ASP A 28 -0.63 -6.22 -9.65
C ASP A 28 0.30 -5.10 -10.13
N GLY A 29 1.13 -5.41 -11.08
CA GLY A 29 1.93 -4.42 -11.80
C GLY A 29 3.16 -3.91 -11.08
N VAL A 30 3.51 -4.45 -9.92
CA VAL A 30 4.72 -4.04 -9.20
C VAL A 30 5.94 -4.63 -9.90
N ARG A 31 6.84 -3.76 -10.38
CA ARG A 31 8.02 -4.15 -11.16
C ARG A 31 9.32 -3.65 -10.54
N ASN A 32 9.38 -3.68 -9.21
CA ASN A 32 10.56 -3.39 -8.40
C ASN A 32 10.81 -4.61 -7.54
N TYR A 33 12.03 -5.17 -7.58
CA TYR A 33 12.34 -6.41 -6.87
C TYR A 33 12.23 -6.27 -5.36
N GLN A 34 12.61 -5.13 -4.81
CA GLN A 34 12.51 -4.91 -3.36
C GLN A 34 11.05 -4.92 -2.91
N ALA A 35 10.16 -4.22 -3.62
CA ALA A 35 8.72 -4.22 -3.34
C ALA A 35 8.12 -5.61 -3.56
N ARG A 36 8.51 -6.31 -4.65
CA ARG A 36 8.09 -7.68 -4.90
C ARG A 36 8.44 -8.61 -3.74
N ASN A 37 9.67 -8.47 -3.19
CA ASN A 37 10.11 -9.30 -2.08
C ASN A 37 9.28 -9.07 -0.83
N MET A 38 8.86 -7.83 -0.56
CA MET A 38 7.97 -7.52 0.55
C MET A 38 6.62 -8.23 0.40
N MET A 39 6.01 -8.18 -0.78
CA MET A 39 4.74 -8.87 -1.04
C MET A 39 4.88 -10.37 -0.98
N ARG A 40 5.93 -10.92 -1.57
CA ARG A 40 6.14 -12.37 -1.65
C ARG A 40 6.46 -12.97 -0.29
N ASP A 41 7.31 -12.30 0.51
CA ASP A 41 7.97 -12.92 1.66
C ASP A 41 7.53 -12.36 3.01
N GLN A 42 7.04 -11.13 3.09
CA GLN A 42 6.84 -10.41 4.35
C GLN A 42 5.40 -10.04 4.66
N MET A 43 4.62 -9.67 3.65
CA MET A 43 3.22 -9.26 3.86
C MET A 43 2.36 -10.48 4.16
N LYS A 44 1.56 -10.41 5.22
CA LYS A 44 0.73 -11.52 5.71
C LYS A 44 -0.72 -11.10 5.83
N VAL A 45 -1.64 -12.06 5.70
CA VAL A 45 -3.06 -11.83 5.93
C VAL A 45 -3.26 -11.18 7.30
N GLY A 46 -4.03 -10.11 7.35
CA GLY A 46 -4.30 -9.33 8.55
C GLY A 46 -3.39 -8.13 8.73
N ASP A 47 -2.31 -8.01 7.95
CA ASP A 47 -1.48 -6.81 7.97
C ASP A 47 -2.30 -5.59 7.54
N LEU A 48 -2.07 -4.45 8.17
CA LEU A 48 -2.75 -3.20 7.84
C LEU A 48 -1.93 -2.36 6.87
N VAL A 49 -2.63 -1.63 6.03
CA VAL A 49 -2.03 -0.85 4.95
C VAL A 49 -2.60 0.57 4.95
N LEU A 50 -1.72 1.56 5.02
CA LEU A 50 -2.09 2.93 4.69
C LEU A 50 -2.13 3.05 3.18
N TYR A 51 -3.32 3.34 2.63
CA TYR A 51 -3.50 3.50 1.19
C TYR A 51 -3.17 4.92 0.81
N TYR A 52 -2.09 5.10 0.06
CA TYR A 52 -1.53 6.41 -0.24
C TYR A 52 -1.73 6.77 -1.70
N HIS A 53 -2.34 7.94 -1.96
CA HIS A 53 -2.47 8.49 -3.30
C HIS A 53 -1.22 9.29 -3.66
N SER A 54 -0.46 8.80 -4.64
CA SER A 54 0.70 9.48 -5.19
C SER A 54 0.35 10.18 -6.50
N ASN A 55 1.24 11.05 -6.97
CA ASN A 55 1.09 11.76 -8.24
C ASN A 55 -0.27 12.46 -8.36
N THR A 56 -0.66 13.15 -7.31
CA THR A 56 -1.86 13.98 -7.23
C THR A 56 -1.55 15.18 -6.34
N LYS A 57 -2.40 16.18 -6.32
CA LYS A 57 -2.21 17.41 -5.54
C LYS A 57 -3.37 17.62 -4.56
N PRO A 58 -3.09 17.50 -3.25
CA PRO A 58 -1.83 17.06 -2.64
C PRO A 58 -1.73 15.53 -2.60
N PRO A 59 -0.52 14.95 -2.60
CA PRO A 59 -0.35 13.54 -2.25
C PRO A 59 -0.82 13.30 -0.81
N HIS A 60 -1.49 12.19 -0.55
CA HIS A 60 -2.12 12.01 0.77
C HIS A 60 -2.46 10.54 1.07
N VAL A 61 -2.60 10.23 2.34
CA VAL A 61 -3.20 8.96 2.79
C VAL A 61 -4.72 9.09 2.68
N ALA A 62 -5.34 8.20 1.92
CA ALA A 62 -6.77 8.26 1.62
C ALA A 62 -7.60 7.31 2.47
N GLY A 63 -7.04 6.22 2.93
CA GLY A 63 -7.78 5.22 3.68
C GLY A 63 -6.92 4.15 4.28
N LEU A 64 -7.58 3.25 5.02
CA LEU A 64 -6.99 2.09 5.64
C LEU A 64 -7.49 0.84 4.92
N ALA A 65 -6.57 -0.05 4.60
CA ALA A 65 -6.84 -1.34 3.99
C ALA A 65 -6.16 -2.45 4.78
N ARG A 66 -6.43 -3.70 4.44
CA ARG A 66 -5.72 -4.82 5.01
C ARG A 66 -5.43 -5.88 3.95
N VAL A 67 -4.39 -6.67 4.19
CA VAL A 67 -4.03 -7.81 3.35
C VAL A 67 -5.00 -8.94 3.63
N VAL A 68 -5.63 -9.47 2.58
CA VAL A 68 -6.59 -10.58 2.66
C VAL A 68 -6.12 -11.81 1.92
N ARG A 69 -5.05 -11.72 1.15
CA ARG A 69 -4.37 -12.85 0.52
C ARG A 69 -2.88 -12.57 0.44
N GLU A 70 -2.08 -13.55 0.88
CA GLU A 70 -0.61 -13.44 0.89
C GLU A 70 -0.03 -13.59 -0.50
N GLY A 71 1.25 -13.28 -0.65
CA GLY A 71 1.93 -13.21 -1.93
C GLY A 71 1.72 -14.43 -2.82
N TYR A 72 1.33 -14.18 -4.06
CA TYR A 72 1.14 -15.19 -5.09
C TYR A 72 1.55 -14.61 -6.45
N PRO A 73 1.76 -15.46 -7.47
CA PRO A 73 2.26 -14.96 -8.75
C PRO A 73 1.34 -13.92 -9.39
N ASP A 74 1.94 -12.84 -9.89
CA ASP A 74 1.23 -11.79 -10.63
C ASP A 74 0.97 -12.30 -12.06
N HIS A 75 -0.27 -12.70 -12.32
CA HIS A 75 -0.67 -13.24 -13.62
C HIS A 75 -0.58 -12.23 -14.76
N THR A 76 -0.63 -10.93 -14.47
CA THR A 76 -0.55 -9.90 -15.51
C THR A 76 0.82 -9.88 -16.19
N ALA A 77 1.86 -10.36 -15.51
CA ALA A 77 3.19 -10.50 -16.10
C ALA A 77 3.24 -11.56 -17.21
N LEU A 78 2.32 -12.52 -17.20
CA LEU A 78 2.26 -13.62 -18.18
C LEU A 78 1.28 -13.33 -19.33
N ASP A 79 0.51 -12.24 -19.24
CA ASP A 79 -0.50 -11.88 -20.23
C ASP A 79 0.07 -10.91 -21.26
N PRO A 80 0.27 -11.32 -22.53
CA PRO A 80 0.80 -10.44 -23.57
C PRO A 80 -0.04 -9.18 -23.84
N ASN A 81 -1.31 -9.20 -23.44
CA ASN A 81 -2.20 -8.05 -23.63
C ASN A 81 -2.17 -7.09 -22.44
N SER A 82 -1.51 -7.45 -21.35
CA SER A 82 -1.40 -6.59 -20.18
C SER A 82 -0.27 -5.57 -20.37
N LYS A 83 -0.49 -4.33 -19.91
CA LYS A 83 0.58 -3.33 -19.86
C LYS A 83 1.70 -3.72 -18.88
N TYR A 84 1.46 -4.71 -18.03
CA TYR A 84 2.45 -5.22 -17.08
C TYR A 84 3.13 -6.50 -17.55
N PHE A 85 2.94 -6.88 -18.80
CA PHE A 85 3.56 -8.09 -19.37
C PHE A 85 5.08 -8.04 -19.24
N ASP A 86 5.66 -9.16 -18.83
CA ASP A 86 7.11 -9.35 -18.76
C ASP A 86 7.46 -10.63 -19.52
N ALA A 87 8.09 -10.48 -20.68
CA ALA A 87 8.44 -11.61 -21.54
C ALA A 87 9.40 -12.60 -20.89
N LYS A 88 10.11 -12.19 -19.83
CA LYS A 88 11.02 -13.06 -19.08
C LYS A 88 10.32 -13.86 -17.99
N ALA A 89 9.07 -13.53 -17.65
CA ALA A 89 8.29 -14.27 -16.67
C ALA A 89 7.66 -15.50 -17.33
N THR A 90 7.64 -16.61 -16.60
CA THR A 90 7.02 -17.87 -17.07
C THR A 90 6.22 -18.47 -15.92
N ALA A 91 5.38 -19.47 -16.25
CA ALA A 91 4.64 -20.18 -15.20
C ALA A 91 5.57 -20.86 -14.19
N GLU A 92 6.73 -21.33 -14.64
CA GLU A 92 7.73 -21.98 -13.78
C GLU A 92 8.56 -20.97 -12.99
N ASN A 93 8.74 -19.76 -13.53
CA ASN A 93 9.45 -18.66 -12.87
C ASN A 93 8.66 -17.38 -13.10
N PRO A 94 7.61 -17.13 -12.29
CA PRO A 94 6.71 -15.98 -12.50
C PRO A 94 7.35 -14.63 -12.23
N ARG A 95 8.46 -14.55 -11.54
CA ARG A 95 9.27 -13.37 -11.22
C ARG A 95 8.55 -12.34 -10.36
N TRP A 96 7.28 -12.09 -10.59
CA TRP A 96 6.51 -11.01 -9.94
C TRP A 96 5.40 -11.60 -9.09
N SER A 97 5.15 -10.92 -7.98
CA SER A 97 4.13 -11.35 -7.01
C SER A 97 3.15 -10.22 -6.75
N MET A 98 1.99 -10.58 -6.20
CA MET A 98 0.99 -9.63 -5.75
C MET A 98 0.33 -10.16 -4.48
N VAL A 99 -0.35 -9.26 -3.78
CA VAL A 99 -1.20 -9.58 -2.64
C VAL A 99 -2.60 -9.06 -2.93
N ASP A 100 -3.59 -9.52 -2.17
CA ASP A 100 -4.93 -8.95 -2.25
C ASP A 100 -5.17 -8.05 -1.05
N LEU A 101 -5.83 -6.93 -1.31
CA LEU A 101 -6.25 -5.97 -0.30
C LEU A 101 -7.76 -5.86 -0.27
N ALA A 102 -8.30 -5.58 0.93
CA ALA A 102 -9.69 -5.17 1.12
C ALA A 102 -9.72 -3.84 1.89
N PRO A 103 -10.74 -2.99 1.66
CA PRO A 103 -10.83 -1.74 2.40
C PRO A 103 -11.26 -1.98 3.83
N VAL A 104 -10.76 -1.16 4.76
CA VAL A 104 -11.21 -1.15 6.16
C VAL A 104 -12.06 0.09 6.41
N ALA A 105 -11.50 1.29 6.18
CA ALA A 105 -12.24 2.54 6.36
C ALA A 105 -11.55 3.67 5.60
N ALA A 106 -12.34 4.52 4.94
CA ALA A 106 -11.82 5.74 4.34
C ALA A 106 -11.42 6.73 5.45
N CYS A 107 -10.36 7.49 5.22
CA CYS A 107 -9.97 8.53 6.18
C CYS A 107 -11.08 9.57 6.30
N PRO A 108 -11.60 9.86 7.52
CA PRO A 108 -12.52 11.00 7.71
C PRO A 108 -11.92 12.30 7.19
N GLU A 109 -10.62 12.48 7.44
CA GLU A 109 -9.82 13.55 6.85
C GLU A 109 -8.56 12.93 6.23
N VAL A 110 -8.30 13.26 4.97
CA VAL A 110 -7.08 12.78 4.32
C VAL A 110 -5.85 13.38 5.02
N VAL A 111 -4.76 12.62 5.07
CA VAL A 111 -3.52 13.08 5.70
C VAL A 111 -2.52 13.37 4.58
N SER A 112 -2.26 14.66 4.34
CA SER A 112 -1.38 15.06 3.25
C SER A 112 0.08 14.76 3.56
N LEU A 113 0.87 14.59 2.50
CA LEU A 113 2.33 14.47 2.62
C LEU A 113 2.93 15.67 3.34
N GLU A 114 2.42 16.88 3.06
CA GLU A 114 2.89 18.10 3.72
C GLU A 114 2.65 18.06 5.22
N ALA A 115 1.47 17.59 5.66
CA ALA A 115 1.17 17.46 7.07
C ALA A 115 2.14 16.48 7.75
N ILE A 116 2.49 15.38 7.07
CA ILE A 116 3.44 14.40 7.58
C ILE A 116 4.84 15.02 7.67
N LYS A 117 5.29 15.70 6.63
CA LYS A 117 6.61 16.36 6.62
C LYS A 117 6.76 17.42 7.70
N SER A 118 5.66 18.09 8.06
CA SER A 118 5.67 19.19 9.03
C SER A 118 5.58 18.73 10.46
N ASP A 119 5.31 17.46 10.70
CA ASP A 119 5.10 16.91 12.04
C ASP A 119 6.35 16.15 12.51
N PRO A 120 7.04 16.64 13.56
CA PRO A 120 8.26 15.98 14.05
C PRO A 120 8.03 14.54 14.50
N ALA A 121 6.78 14.14 14.81
CA ALA A 121 6.47 12.75 15.17
C ALA A 121 6.79 11.75 14.06
N PHE A 122 6.92 12.20 12.82
CA PHE A 122 7.21 11.33 11.67
C PHE A 122 8.70 11.24 11.31
N GLU A 123 9.58 11.78 12.14
CA GLU A 123 11.01 11.65 11.91
C GLU A 123 11.39 10.18 11.72
N GLY A 124 12.13 9.89 10.65
CA GLY A 124 12.55 8.53 10.32
C GLY A 124 11.57 7.72 9.49
N MET A 125 10.37 8.23 9.23
CA MET A 125 9.41 7.53 8.36
C MET A 125 9.93 7.46 6.92
N LEU A 126 9.88 6.26 6.31
CA LEU A 126 10.41 6.06 4.96
C LEU A 126 9.76 6.97 3.93
N LEU A 127 8.46 7.22 4.06
CA LEU A 127 7.71 8.06 3.11
C LEU A 127 8.36 9.42 2.89
N ILE A 128 8.91 10.03 3.94
CA ILE A 128 9.51 11.36 3.89
C ILE A 128 11.02 11.35 3.77
N ARG A 129 11.63 10.16 3.69
CA ARG A 129 13.07 10.06 3.50
C ARG A 129 13.44 10.53 2.10
N ARG A 130 14.40 11.43 2.01
CA ARG A 130 14.87 11.96 0.73
C ARG A 130 15.35 10.84 -0.19
N GLY A 131 14.88 10.86 -1.45
CA GLY A 131 15.25 9.86 -2.45
C GLY A 131 14.53 8.53 -2.35
N GLN A 132 13.65 8.34 -1.36
CA GLN A 132 12.87 7.12 -1.23
C GLN A 132 11.75 7.09 -2.26
N ARG A 133 11.72 6.04 -3.09
CA ARG A 133 10.76 5.91 -4.20
C ARG A 133 9.97 4.60 -4.18
N LEU A 134 10.14 3.77 -3.15
CA LEU A 134 9.43 2.51 -3.05
C LEU A 134 7.93 2.74 -2.96
N SER A 135 7.17 1.99 -3.76
CA SER A 135 5.70 2.05 -3.74
C SER A 135 5.09 1.22 -2.62
N ILE A 136 5.88 0.35 -1.99
CA ILE A 136 5.49 -0.43 -0.81
C ILE A 136 6.55 -0.18 0.25
N GLN A 137 6.12 0.23 1.43
CA GLN A 137 7.03 0.60 2.51
C GLN A 137 6.53 0.03 3.82
N PRO A 138 7.42 -0.55 4.64
CA PRO A 138 7.08 -0.87 6.02
C PRO A 138 6.91 0.43 6.82
N VAL A 139 6.01 0.42 7.79
CA VAL A 139 5.71 1.59 8.64
C VAL A 139 5.85 1.17 10.10
N GLU A 140 6.57 1.96 10.88
CA GLU A 140 6.67 1.72 12.31
C GLU A 140 5.34 2.01 13.00
N GLU A 141 5.04 1.29 14.07
CA GLU A 141 3.74 1.40 14.74
C GLU A 141 3.42 2.82 15.17
N HIS A 142 4.38 3.54 15.76
CA HIS A 142 4.09 4.90 16.23
C HIS A 142 3.79 5.87 15.09
N HIS A 143 4.41 5.70 13.92
CA HIS A 143 4.08 6.48 12.72
C HIS A 143 2.69 6.12 12.20
N PHE A 144 2.38 4.84 12.14
CA PHE A 144 1.08 4.35 11.69
C PHE A 144 -0.05 4.90 12.57
N ARG A 145 0.10 4.80 13.89
CA ARG A 145 -0.86 5.34 14.85
C ARG A 145 -1.04 6.85 14.71
N ARG A 146 0.05 7.57 14.48
CA ARG A 146 -0.02 9.03 14.29
C ARG A 146 -0.82 9.40 13.05
N VAL A 147 -0.63 8.68 11.93
CA VAL A 147 -1.43 8.91 10.73
C VAL A 147 -2.92 8.67 11.02
N LEU A 148 -3.25 7.56 11.70
CA LEU A 148 -4.64 7.27 12.04
C LEU A 148 -5.26 8.38 12.90
N SER A 149 -4.50 8.91 13.85
CA SER A 149 -4.93 10.01 14.69
C SER A 149 -5.22 11.29 13.88
N LEU A 150 -4.31 11.65 13.00
CA LEU A 150 -4.47 12.84 12.13
C LEU A 150 -5.64 12.67 11.16
N ALA A 151 -5.93 11.45 10.74
CA ALA A 151 -7.07 11.15 9.87
C ALA A 151 -8.43 11.24 10.60
N GLY A 152 -8.43 11.33 11.92
CA GLY A 152 -9.65 11.41 12.71
C GLY A 152 -10.23 10.05 13.09
N PHE A 153 -9.45 8.98 12.97
CA PHE A 153 -9.89 7.64 13.39
C PHE A 153 -9.77 7.44 14.91
N ASP A 154 -10.57 6.53 15.42
CA ASP A 154 -10.30 5.89 16.71
C ASP A 154 -9.11 4.95 16.50
N VAL A 155 -7.94 5.35 16.97
CA VAL A 155 -6.68 4.66 16.69
C VAL A 155 -6.71 3.20 17.15
N ASP A 156 -7.12 2.96 18.39
CA ASP A 156 -7.13 1.59 18.93
C ASP A 156 -8.12 0.70 18.18
N ALA A 157 -9.30 1.21 17.85
CA ALA A 157 -10.29 0.46 17.07
C ALA A 157 -9.74 0.09 15.68
N MET A 158 -9.04 1.02 15.01
CA MET A 158 -8.47 0.75 13.70
C MET A 158 -7.30 -0.23 13.76
N MET A 159 -6.49 -0.15 14.81
CA MET A 159 -5.36 -1.09 14.98
C MET A 159 -5.83 -2.53 15.23
N GLU A 160 -7.07 -2.70 15.69
CA GLU A 160 -7.66 -4.03 15.92
C GLU A 160 -8.52 -4.53 14.74
N ALA A 161 -8.66 -3.71 13.71
CA ALA A 161 -9.54 -4.02 12.59
C ALA A 161 -9.07 -5.23 11.75
#